data_eeb7be8e94d5c6dead1236ef02b4a222
#
_entry.id   eeb7be8e94d5c6dead1236ef02b4a222
#
_cell.length_a   1.000
_cell.length_b   1.000
_cell.length_c   1.000
_cell.angle_alpha   90.00
_cell.angle_beta   90.00
_cell.angle_gamma   90.00
#
_symmetry.space_group_name_H-M   'P 1'
#
loop_
_entity.id
_entity.type
_entity.pdbx_description
1 polymer ?
#
loop_
_entity_poly.entity_id
_entity_poly.type
_entity_poly.pdbx_seq_one_letter_code
_entity_poly.pdbx_strand_id
1 'polypeptide(L)'
;MKIIQAELGEDGQTDDIGEYRRKISALAAPDEIKEKLNKELSRLMKQPFGSSEAAVLRGYLDTCLELPWGKKTTETIDLEKARKLLDDEHFGLEKVKDRVIEYLAVKKLSPNIKGGLICLVGPPGTGKTSIAMSIAKAVNRKLVRVSL
;
A
#
# COMPACT_ATOMS: atom_id res chain seq x y z
N MET A 1 -7.61 -11.12 45.53
CA MET A 1 -6.97 -11.45 44.26
C MET A 1 -7.36 -10.48 43.13
N LYS A 2 -8.64 -10.19 42.83
CA LYS A 2 -9.05 -9.25 41.72
C LYS A 2 -8.49 -7.84 41.85
N ILE A 3 -8.29 -7.30 43.07
CA ILE A 3 -7.78 -5.93 43.25
C ILE A 3 -6.29 -5.83 42.90
N ILE A 4 -5.51 -6.88 43.15
CA ILE A 4 -4.08 -6.93 42.87
C ILE A 4 -3.82 -7.10 41.36
N GLN A 5 -4.71 -7.77 40.61
CA GLN A 5 -4.65 -7.89 39.15
C GLN A 5 -4.96 -6.57 38.43
N ALA A 6 -5.90 -5.78 38.96
CA ALA A 6 -6.20 -4.44 38.41
C ALA A 6 -5.04 -3.44 38.65
N GLU A 7 -4.32 -3.54 39.79
CA GLU A 7 -3.13 -2.70 40.07
C GLU A 7 -1.91 -3.10 39.22
N LEU A 8 -1.81 -4.35 38.76
CA LEU A 8 -0.72 -4.85 37.91
C LEU A 8 -0.92 -4.55 36.41
N GLY A 9 -2.02 -3.91 36.03
CA GLY A 9 -2.29 -3.56 34.62
C GLY A 9 -2.66 -4.76 33.73
N GLU A 10 -2.93 -5.93 34.32
CA GLU A 10 -3.28 -7.14 33.54
C GLU A 10 -4.68 -7.05 32.90
N ASP A 11 -5.61 -6.30 33.51
CA ASP A 11 -6.95 -6.10 32.94
C ASP A 11 -6.90 -5.24 31.65
N GLY A 12 -6.03 -4.23 31.60
CA GLY A 12 -5.83 -3.41 30.41
C GLY A 12 -5.20 -4.18 29.25
N GLN A 13 -4.29 -5.10 29.54
CA GLN A 13 -3.62 -5.91 28.51
C GLN A 13 -4.56 -6.96 27.89
N THR A 14 -5.47 -7.53 28.66
CA THR A 14 -6.45 -8.53 28.19
C THR A 14 -7.49 -7.88 27.28
N ASP A 15 -7.92 -6.66 27.56
CA ASP A 15 -8.84 -5.90 26.73
C ASP A 15 -8.19 -5.47 25.39
N ASP A 16 -6.95 -4.97 25.44
CA ASP A 16 -6.17 -4.62 24.24
C ASP A 16 -6.02 -5.81 23.27
N ILE A 17 -5.64 -6.97 23.81
CA ILE A 17 -5.45 -8.19 23.01
C ILE A 17 -6.75 -8.67 22.40
N GLY A 18 -7.84 -8.58 23.13
CA GLY A 18 -9.19 -8.88 22.62
C GLY A 18 -9.59 -7.96 21.48
N GLU A 19 -9.23 -6.69 21.56
CA GLU A 19 -9.47 -5.70 20.52
C GLU A 19 -8.64 -5.98 19.27
N TYR A 20 -7.33 -6.24 19.40
CA TYR A 20 -6.47 -6.64 18.28
C TYR A 20 -7.00 -7.87 17.56
N ARG A 21 -7.41 -8.90 18.30
CA ARG A 21 -7.96 -10.13 17.70
C ARG A 21 -9.22 -9.85 16.89
N ARG A 22 -10.13 -9.00 17.40
CA ARG A 22 -11.35 -8.60 16.68
C ARG A 22 -11.00 -7.81 15.42
N LYS A 23 -10.08 -6.85 15.50
CA LYS A 23 -9.62 -6.05 14.35
C LYS A 23 -8.97 -6.93 13.29
N ILE A 24 -8.10 -7.86 13.66
CA ILE A 24 -7.45 -8.80 12.72
C ILE A 24 -8.49 -9.68 12.02
N SER A 25 -9.48 -10.18 12.75
CA SER A 25 -10.54 -11.01 12.16
C SER A 25 -11.39 -10.25 11.15
N ALA A 26 -11.70 -8.99 11.44
CA ALA A 26 -12.51 -8.12 10.58
C ALA A 26 -11.71 -7.54 9.39
N LEU A 27 -10.38 -7.68 9.37
CA LEU A 27 -9.52 -7.12 8.34
C LEU A 27 -9.80 -7.74 6.96
N ALA A 28 -9.90 -6.91 5.92
CA ALA A 28 -10.08 -7.38 4.54
C ALA A 28 -8.75 -7.83 3.89
N ALA A 29 -7.86 -8.45 4.68
CA ALA A 29 -6.56 -8.94 4.25
C ALA A 29 -6.61 -10.42 3.86
N PRO A 30 -5.66 -10.92 3.03
CA PRO A 30 -5.47 -12.34 2.77
C PRO A 30 -5.25 -13.14 4.06
N ASP A 31 -5.67 -14.41 4.06
CA ASP A 31 -5.58 -15.27 5.26
C ASP A 31 -4.14 -15.45 5.75
N GLU A 32 -3.15 -15.53 4.85
CA GLU A 32 -1.72 -15.56 5.20
C GLU A 32 -1.30 -14.37 6.06
N ILE A 33 -1.84 -13.19 5.78
CA ILE A 33 -1.55 -11.97 6.54
C ILE A 33 -2.20 -12.03 7.91
N LYS A 34 -3.46 -12.47 7.98
CA LYS A 34 -4.16 -12.66 9.27
C LYS A 34 -3.43 -13.66 10.16
N GLU A 35 -2.93 -14.75 9.60
CA GLU A 35 -2.13 -15.73 10.33
C GLU A 35 -0.83 -15.12 10.87
N LYS A 36 -0.11 -14.34 10.05
CA LYS A 36 1.10 -13.63 10.51
C LYS A 36 0.79 -12.66 11.64
N LEU A 37 -0.26 -11.86 11.50
CA LEU A 37 -0.67 -10.91 12.55
C LEU A 37 -1.08 -11.64 13.84
N ASN A 38 -1.76 -12.76 13.76
CA ASN A 38 -2.10 -13.57 14.94
C ASN A 38 -0.86 -14.19 15.62
N LYS A 39 0.19 -14.53 14.84
CA LYS A 39 1.48 -14.97 15.41
C LYS A 39 2.17 -13.83 16.16
N GLU A 40 2.19 -12.62 15.58
CA GLU A 40 2.77 -11.46 16.26
C GLU A 40 1.95 -11.05 17.50
N LEU A 41 0.62 -11.13 17.44
CA LEU A 41 -0.24 -10.94 18.62
C LEU A 41 0.08 -11.97 19.72
N SER A 42 0.33 -13.23 19.34
CA SER A 42 0.73 -14.27 20.30
C SER A 42 2.11 -14.01 20.91
N ARG A 43 3.02 -13.34 20.18
CA ARG A 43 4.30 -12.89 20.72
C ARG A 43 4.10 -11.74 21.71
N LEU A 44 3.27 -10.77 21.34
CA LEU A 44 2.93 -9.65 22.22
C LEU A 44 2.37 -10.13 23.58
N MET A 45 1.51 -11.15 23.57
CA MET A 45 0.96 -11.74 24.78
C MET A 45 2.02 -12.33 25.74
N LYS A 46 3.19 -12.72 25.21
CA LYS A 46 4.28 -13.32 25.99
C LYS A 46 5.27 -12.27 26.52
N GLN A 47 5.17 -11.03 26.05
CA GLN A 47 6.07 -9.96 26.49
C GLN A 47 5.58 -9.33 27.80
N PRO A 48 6.50 -8.94 28.70
CA PRO A 48 6.15 -8.17 29.87
C PRO A 48 5.46 -6.87 29.50
N PHE A 49 4.45 -6.48 30.27
CA PHE A 49 3.76 -5.20 30.08
C PHE A 49 4.76 -4.04 30.18
N GLY A 50 4.69 -3.08 29.24
CA GLY A 50 5.56 -1.90 29.23
C GLY A 50 6.98 -2.16 28.71
N SER A 51 7.32 -3.38 28.24
CA SER A 51 8.62 -3.62 27.62
C SER A 51 8.75 -2.86 26.28
N SER A 52 9.97 -2.46 25.93
CA SER A 52 10.26 -1.82 24.64
C SER A 52 9.88 -2.72 23.46
N GLU A 53 10.05 -4.03 23.60
CA GLU A 53 9.66 -5.00 22.59
C GLU A 53 8.14 -5.07 22.41
N ALA A 54 7.36 -5.01 23.47
CA ALA A 54 5.91 -4.93 23.41
C ALA A 54 5.44 -3.65 22.68
N ALA A 55 6.12 -2.52 22.90
CA ALA A 55 5.81 -1.27 22.22
C ALA A 55 6.07 -1.36 20.69
N VAL A 56 7.17 -1.98 20.29
CA VAL A 56 7.48 -2.22 18.85
C VAL A 56 6.44 -3.13 18.22
N LEU A 57 6.06 -4.22 18.88
CA LEU A 57 5.05 -5.16 18.38
C LEU A 57 3.67 -4.49 18.24
N ARG A 58 3.27 -3.65 19.20
CA ARG A 58 2.04 -2.87 19.09
C ARG A 58 2.10 -1.92 17.89
N GLY A 59 3.15 -1.13 17.75
CA GLY A 59 3.33 -0.23 16.61
C GLY A 59 3.27 -0.95 15.26
N TYR A 60 3.84 -2.14 15.17
CA TYR A 60 3.75 -2.98 13.98
C TYR A 60 2.30 -3.43 13.70
N LEU A 61 1.61 -3.95 14.72
CA LEU A 61 0.21 -4.39 14.58
C LEU A 61 -0.70 -3.22 14.19
N ASP A 62 -0.56 -2.06 14.84
CA ASP A 62 -1.34 -0.86 14.54
C ASP A 62 -1.11 -0.42 13.09
N THR A 63 0.14 -0.33 12.65
CA THR A 63 0.47 0.01 11.26
C THR A 63 -0.17 -0.97 10.27
N CYS A 64 -0.10 -2.27 10.54
CA CYS A 64 -0.69 -3.28 9.67
C CYS A 64 -2.23 -3.20 9.63
N LEU A 65 -2.87 -2.86 10.74
CA LEU A 65 -4.32 -2.70 10.83
C LEU A 65 -4.83 -1.44 10.12
N GLU A 66 -4.03 -0.39 10.08
CA GLU A 66 -4.36 0.86 9.37
C GLU A 66 -4.20 0.75 7.86
N LEU A 67 -3.46 -0.24 7.36
CA LEU A 67 -3.29 -0.43 5.91
C LEU A 67 -4.64 -0.68 5.23
N PRO A 68 -4.87 -0.07 4.05
CA PRO A 68 -6.13 -0.20 3.32
C PRO A 68 -6.21 -1.54 2.56
N TRP A 69 -6.20 -2.65 3.28
CA TRP A 69 -6.31 -3.99 2.73
C TRP A 69 -7.55 -4.14 1.82
N GLY A 70 -7.36 -4.76 0.67
CA GLY A 70 -8.44 -5.04 -0.27
C GLY A 70 -9.00 -3.81 -1.02
N LYS A 71 -8.61 -2.59 -0.67
CA LYS A 71 -9.02 -1.39 -1.40
C LYS A 71 -8.21 -1.27 -2.68
N LYS A 72 -8.89 -1.40 -3.82
CA LYS A 72 -8.31 -1.23 -5.15
C LYS A 72 -9.00 -0.08 -5.86
N THR A 73 -8.25 0.77 -6.54
CA THR A 73 -8.82 1.75 -7.48
C THR A 73 -9.20 1.05 -8.76
N THR A 74 -10.36 1.40 -9.32
CA THR A 74 -10.76 0.93 -10.64
C THR A 74 -9.90 1.65 -11.68
N GLU A 75 -9.11 0.87 -12.41
CA GLU A 75 -8.27 1.38 -13.49
C GLU A 75 -9.11 1.52 -14.77
N THR A 76 -9.06 2.68 -15.38
CA THR A 76 -9.74 2.94 -16.65
C THR A 76 -8.68 3.29 -17.69
N ILE A 77 -8.47 2.41 -18.69
CA ILE A 77 -7.50 2.64 -19.75
C ILE A 77 -8.23 3.04 -21.03
N ASP A 78 -8.17 4.34 -21.33
CA ASP A 78 -8.63 4.93 -22.58
C ASP A 78 -7.40 5.47 -23.32
N LEU A 79 -7.00 4.78 -24.42
CA LEU A 79 -5.76 5.08 -25.12
C LEU A 79 -5.80 6.44 -25.84
N GLU A 80 -6.96 6.85 -26.35
CA GLU A 80 -7.11 8.14 -27.03
C GLU A 80 -6.99 9.30 -26.03
N LYS A 81 -7.67 9.18 -24.89
CA LYS A 81 -7.56 10.17 -23.83
C LYS A 81 -6.15 10.22 -23.23
N ALA A 82 -5.50 9.04 -23.07
CA ALA A 82 -4.14 8.98 -22.60
C ALA A 82 -3.16 9.66 -23.54
N ARG A 83 -3.30 9.44 -24.88
CA ARG A 83 -2.47 10.09 -25.88
C ARG A 83 -2.67 11.60 -25.86
N LYS A 84 -3.92 12.05 -25.88
CA LYS A 84 -4.24 13.47 -25.82
C LYS A 84 -3.67 14.15 -24.59
N LEU A 85 -3.84 13.54 -23.42
CA LEU A 85 -3.30 14.07 -22.16
C LEU A 85 -1.77 14.22 -22.20
N LEU A 86 -1.07 13.22 -22.77
CA LEU A 86 0.39 13.26 -22.89
C LEU A 86 0.83 14.35 -23.88
N ASP A 87 0.07 14.57 -24.97
CA ASP A 87 0.37 15.60 -25.95
C ASP A 87 0.10 17.01 -25.41
N ASP A 88 -0.96 17.20 -24.65
CA ASP A 88 -1.34 18.47 -24.03
C ASP A 88 -0.36 18.87 -22.90
N GLU A 89 0.13 17.90 -22.10
CA GLU A 89 1.00 18.19 -20.95
C GLU A 89 2.51 18.18 -21.29
N HIS A 90 2.92 17.59 -22.42
CA HIS A 90 4.33 17.42 -22.79
C HIS A 90 4.59 17.76 -24.25
N PHE A 91 5.43 18.75 -24.48
CA PHE A 91 5.91 19.07 -25.83
C PHE A 91 6.99 18.08 -26.29
N GLY A 92 6.89 17.56 -27.49
CA GLY A 92 7.81 16.57 -28.04
C GLY A 92 7.74 15.21 -27.32
N LEU A 93 8.88 14.57 -27.15
CA LEU A 93 9.02 13.25 -26.47
C LEU A 93 8.20 12.12 -27.15
N GLU A 94 8.03 12.17 -28.47
CA GLU A 94 7.15 11.25 -29.23
C GLU A 94 7.46 9.79 -28.95
N LYS A 95 8.76 9.39 -28.99
CA LYS A 95 9.17 8.00 -28.70
C LYS A 95 8.79 7.53 -27.29
N VAL A 96 8.83 8.44 -26.30
CA VAL A 96 8.44 8.13 -24.94
C VAL A 96 6.93 7.96 -24.83
N LYS A 97 6.18 8.88 -25.44
CA LYS A 97 4.72 8.83 -25.50
C LYS A 97 4.23 7.55 -26.18
N ASP A 98 4.81 7.22 -27.34
CA ASP A 98 4.48 6.01 -28.08
C ASP A 98 4.72 4.77 -27.20
N ARG A 99 5.86 4.70 -26.52
CA ARG A 99 6.16 3.58 -25.63
C ARG A 99 5.19 3.46 -24.45
N VAL A 100 4.75 4.58 -23.91
CA VAL A 100 3.73 4.60 -22.85
C VAL A 100 2.39 4.10 -23.39
N ILE A 101 1.96 4.55 -24.55
CA ILE A 101 0.70 4.12 -25.17
C ILE A 101 0.74 2.62 -25.50
N GLU A 102 1.85 2.12 -26.07
CA GLU A 102 2.04 0.67 -26.29
C GLU A 102 1.89 -0.13 -24.99
N TYR A 103 2.56 0.32 -23.92
CA TYR A 103 2.44 -0.33 -22.60
C TYR A 103 1.01 -0.36 -22.10
N LEU A 104 0.29 0.76 -22.21
CA LEU A 104 -1.12 0.85 -21.81
C LEU A 104 -2.03 -0.03 -22.68
N ALA A 105 -1.75 -0.13 -23.99
CA ALA A 105 -2.47 -0.99 -24.91
C ALA A 105 -2.32 -2.47 -24.55
N VAL A 106 -1.09 -2.92 -24.30
CA VAL A 106 -0.82 -4.30 -23.84
C VAL A 106 -1.55 -4.59 -22.54
N LYS A 107 -1.50 -3.65 -21.59
CA LYS A 107 -2.17 -3.80 -20.30
C LYS A 107 -3.69 -3.86 -20.43
N LYS A 108 -4.28 -3.09 -21.36
CA LYS A 108 -5.72 -3.12 -21.68
C LYS A 108 -6.14 -4.46 -22.26
N LEU A 109 -5.33 -5.03 -23.16
CA LEU A 109 -5.59 -6.30 -23.82
C LEU A 109 -5.42 -7.50 -22.88
N SER A 110 -4.52 -7.40 -21.93
CA SER A 110 -4.17 -8.49 -21.02
C SER A 110 -4.11 -8.00 -19.57
N PRO A 111 -5.25 -7.80 -18.91
CA PRO A 111 -5.33 -7.26 -17.53
C PRO A 111 -4.62 -8.11 -16.49
N ASN A 112 -4.44 -9.41 -16.73
CA ASN A 112 -3.82 -10.37 -15.83
C ASN A 112 -2.29 -10.45 -15.96
N ILE A 113 -1.69 -9.78 -16.94
CA ILE A 113 -0.23 -9.70 -17.03
C ILE A 113 0.27 -8.95 -15.79
N LYS A 114 1.18 -9.58 -15.06
CA LYS A 114 1.92 -8.90 -13.97
C LYS A 114 2.54 -7.64 -14.56
N GLY A 115 2.16 -6.48 -14.02
CA GLY A 115 2.56 -5.18 -14.53
C GLY A 115 4.07 -5.07 -14.76
N GLY A 116 4.47 -4.62 -15.92
CA GLY A 116 5.88 -4.33 -16.21
C GLY A 116 6.36 -3.12 -15.42
N LEU A 117 7.64 -3.06 -15.19
CA LEU A 117 8.32 -1.91 -14.62
C LEU A 117 8.70 -0.95 -15.76
N ILE A 118 8.26 0.31 -15.67
CA ILE A 118 8.71 1.37 -16.58
C ILE A 118 9.88 2.09 -15.90
N CYS A 119 11.05 2.09 -16.54
CA CYS A 119 12.21 2.82 -16.07
C CYS A 119 12.44 4.05 -16.95
N LEU A 120 12.38 5.25 -16.36
CA LEU A 120 12.63 6.52 -17.03
C LEU A 120 14.04 6.99 -16.70
N VAL A 121 14.94 6.98 -17.69
CA VAL A 121 16.35 7.35 -17.55
C VAL A 121 16.63 8.64 -18.32
N GLY A 122 17.41 9.54 -17.73
CA GLY A 122 17.82 10.79 -18.37
C GLY A 122 18.35 11.83 -17.38
N PRO A 123 18.90 12.94 -17.85
CA PRO A 123 19.44 14.02 -17.01
C PRO A 123 18.36 14.63 -16.09
N PRO A 124 18.73 15.35 -15.03
CA PRO A 124 17.77 16.11 -14.24
C PRO A 124 17.05 17.15 -15.12
N GLY A 125 15.80 17.46 -14.78
CA GLY A 125 14.98 18.47 -15.51
C GLY A 125 14.33 18.01 -16.82
N THR A 126 14.53 16.77 -17.28
CA THR A 126 13.96 16.28 -18.56
C THR A 126 12.49 15.83 -18.46
N GLY A 127 11.78 16.10 -17.38
CA GLY A 127 10.35 15.79 -17.27
C GLY A 127 9.99 14.36 -16.84
N LYS A 128 10.94 13.54 -16.35
CA LYS A 128 10.68 12.15 -15.95
C LYS A 128 9.53 11.99 -14.94
N THR A 129 9.55 12.81 -13.90
CA THR A 129 8.50 12.80 -12.87
C THR A 129 7.18 13.33 -13.41
N SER A 130 7.23 14.33 -14.28
CA SER A 130 6.05 14.91 -14.90
C SER A 130 5.33 13.89 -15.79
N ILE A 131 6.06 13.15 -16.63
CA ILE A 131 5.49 12.05 -17.44
C ILE A 131 4.86 10.97 -16.54
N ALA A 132 5.52 10.59 -15.43
CA ALA A 132 4.96 9.61 -14.50
C ALA A 132 3.62 10.08 -13.89
N MET A 133 3.50 11.37 -13.59
CA MET A 133 2.23 11.97 -13.14
C MET A 133 1.15 11.90 -14.21
N SER A 134 1.47 12.24 -15.46
CA SER A 134 0.52 12.18 -16.57
C SER A 134 0.06 10.76 -16.86
N ILE A 135 0.96 9.77 -16.77
CA ILE A 135 0.59 8.35 -16.89
C ILE A 135 -0.42 7.97 -15.78
N ALA A 136 -0.16 8.34 -14.54
CA ALA A 136 -1.06 8.04 -13.42
C ALA A 136 -2.44 8.67 -13.62
N LYS A 137 -2.51 9.93 -14.10
CA LYS A 137 -3.75 10.62 -14.46
C LYS A 137 -4.49 9.90 -15.60
N ALA A 138 -3.76 9.51 -16.65
CA ALA A 138 -4.32 8.85 -17.83
C ALA A 138 -5.02 7.52 -17.49
N VAL A 139 -4.54 6.80 -16.47
CA VAL A 139 -5.13 5.53 -16.01
C VAL A 139 -6.03 5.68 -14.78
N ASN A 140 -6.32 6.92 -14.37
CA ASN A 140 -7.13 7.24 -13.18
C ASN A 140 -6.58 6.60 -11.89
N ARG A 141 -5.26 6.69 -11.69
CA ARG A 141 -4.59 6.19 -10.48
C ARG A 141 -3.92 7.31 -9.69
N LYS A 142 -3.93 7.17 -8.37
CA LYS A 142 -3.16 8.07 -7.51
C LYS A 142 -1.67 7.77 -7.64
N LEU A 143 -0.88 8.81 -7.83
CA LEU A 143 0.58 8.71 -7.78
C LEU A 143 1.05 8.78 -6.33
N VAL A 144 1.89 7.84 -5.95
CA VAL A 144 2.62 7.87 -4.67
C VAL A 144 4.11 7.94 -4.97
N ARG A 145 4.79 8.92 -4.37
CA ARG A 145 6.23 9.11 -4.54
C ARG A 145 6.97 8.55 -3.33
N VAL A 146 7.91 7.65 -3.59
CA VAL A 146 8.84 7.12 -2.59
C VAL A 146 10.25 7.56 -2.99
N SER A 147 10.95 8.25 -2.11
CA SER A 147 12.38 8.58 -2.26
C SER A 147 13.17 7.57 -1.44
N LEU A 148 14.17 6.95 -2.07
CA LEU A 148 15.11 6.03 -1.46
C LEU A 148 16.41 6.76 -1.15
#